data_1e8e799f3fd47546e313d893bcadee22
#
_entry.id   1e8e799f3fd47546e313d893bcadee22
#
_cell.length_a   1.000
_cell.length_b   1.000
_cell.length_c   1.000
_cell.angle_alpha   90.00
_cell.angle_beta   90.00
_cell.angle_gamma   90.00
#
_symmetry.space_group_name_H-M   'P 1'
#
loop_
_entity.id
_entity.type
_entity.pdbx_description
1 polymer ?
#
loop_
_entity_poly.entity_id
_entity_poly.type
_entity_poly.pdbx_seq_one_letter_code
_entity_poly.pdbx_strand_id
1 'polypeptide(L)'
;NVSNIYDVPVNFEKDGLSDRIMNHFGLKAKKKDLKEWRGFLSKMNNPKGVVKIAVVGKYFDSGDFILSDAYISVIEALKISGAWQGVKTELTWLDSKKFETGGKKFLNTLSKYDGILVPGGFGETGVEGKIKVIEYARLNKIPYFGLCYGMQLMVVEYARNILGLAEANTVEINPKTTNPIIDIMPDQKQKLEIRNFGGSMRLGTYPAVVAKKTIAYDAYKSTKIDERHRHRYEVNPAYVEMLEKAGLVFSGKSPNGVLMEIAELPRSVHPFMLGTQF
;
A
#
# COMPACT_ATOMS: atom_id res chain seq x y z
N ASN A 1 -12.90 -2.04 -29.92
CA ASN A 1 -12.04 -2.57 -28.84
C ASN A 1 -10.80 -1.69 -28.72
N VAL A 2 -10.47 -1.29 -27.49
CA VAL A 2 -9.24 -0.56 -27.17
C VAL A 2 -8.31 -1.52 -26.41
N SER A 3 -7.01 -1.45 -26.70
CA SER A 3 -5.99 -2.24 -26.00
C SER A 3 -5.68 -1.69 -24.61
N ASN A 4 -5.94 -0.40 -24.43
CA ASN A 4 -5.69 0.32 -23.18
C ASN A 4 -6.84 1.27 -22.90
N ILE A 5 -7.43 1.21 -21.70
CA ILE A 5 -8.53 2.09 -21.30
C ILE A 5 -8.13 3.58 -21.30
N TYR A 6 -6.86 3.87 -21.12
CA TYR A 6 -6.34 5.24 -21.13
C TYR A 6 -6.32 5.86 -22.55
N ASP A 7 -6.48 5.08 -23.63
CA ASP A 7 -6.68 5.60 -24.99
C ASP A 7 -8.10 6.15 -25.23
N VAL A 8 -9.07 5.77 -24.40
CA VAL A 8 -10.48 6.12 -24.58
C VAL A 8 -10.71 7.63 -24.69
N PRO A 9 -10.14 8.50 -23.82
CA PRO A 9 -10.32 9.95 -23.93
C PRO A 9 -9.84 10.51 -25.27
N VAL A 10 -8.74 9.98 -25.81
CA VAL A 10 -8.20 10.41 -27.10
C VAL A 10 -9.10 9.96 -28.25
N ASN A 11 -9.65 8.75 -28.16
CA ASN A 11 -10.57 8.24 -29.16
C ASN A 11 -11.90 9.02 -29.17
N PHE A 12 -12.45 9.31 -28.00
CA PHE A 12 -13.65 10.14 -27.87
C PHE A 12 -13.45 11.55 -28.44
N GLU A 13 -12.29 12.13 -28.25
CA GLU A 13 -12.00 13.45 -28.84
C GLU A 13 -11.91 13.38 -30.37
N LYS A 14 -11.30 12.31 -30.92
CA LYS A 14 -11.29 12.08 -32.38
C LYS A 14 -12.69 11.92 -32.97
N ASP A 15 -13.60 11.29 -32.22
CA ASP A 15 -14.97 11.05 -32.64
C ASP A 15 -15.87 12.28 -32.42
N GLY A 16 -15.31 13.38 -31.90
CA GLY A 16 -16.02 14.64 -31.66
C GLY A 16 -17.03 14.58 -30.51
N LEU A 17 -16.86 13.63 -29.57
CA LEU A 17 -17.78 13.44 -28.43
C LEU A 17 -17.85 14.70 -27.55
N SER A 18 -16.70 15.31 -27.28
CA SER A 18 -16.63 16.55 -26.48
C SER A 18 -17.46 17.66 -27.11
N ASP A 19 -17.37 17.88 -28.44
CA ASP A 19 -18.16 18.90 -29.13
C ASP A 19 -19.67 18.62 -29.07
N ARG A 20 -20.05 17.35 -29.25
CA ARG A 20 -21.48 16.95 -29.16
C ARG A 20 -22.03 17.21 -27.77
N ILE A 21 -21.29 16.88 -26.72
CA ILE A 21 -21.70 17.13 -25.33
C ILE A 21 -21.83 18.64 -25.08
N MET A 22 -20.81 19.42 -25.45
CA MET A 22 -20.78 20.85 -25.23
C MET A 22 -21.95 21.54 -25.96
N ASN A 23 -22.18 21.17 -27.21
CA ASN A 23 -23.28 21.71 -28.02
C ASN A 23 -24.66 21.34 -27.43
N HIS A 24 -24.83 20.08 -26.97
CA HIS A 24 -26.06 19.62 -26.36
C HIS A 24 -26.44 20.43 -25.10
N PHE A 25 -25.46 20.79 -24.29
CA PHE A 25 -25.67 21.58 -23.08
C PHE A 25 -25.50 23.09 -23.26
N GLY A 26 -25.33 23.59 -24.50
CA GLY A 26 -25.12 25.00 -24.78
C GLY A 26 -23.86 25.59 -24.15
N LEU A 27 -22.85 24.75 -23.86
CA LEU A 27 -21.61 25.15 -23.23
C LEU A 27 -20.54 25.50 -24.27
N LYS A 28 -19.66 26.44 -23.93
CA LYS A 28 -18.49 26.79 -24.77
C LYS A 28 -17.24 26.19 -24.17
N ALA A 29 -16.49 25.40 -24.95
CA ALA A 29 -15.18 24.91 -24.55
C ALA A 29 -14.19 26.07 -24.41
N LYS A 30 -13.45 26.12 -23.30
CA LYS A 30 -12.40 27.13 -23.10
C LYS A 30 -11.13 26.77 -23.88
N LYS A 31 -10.76 25.49 -23.88
CA LYS A 31 -9.56 24.95 -24.57
C LYS A 31 -9.71 23.44 -24.76
N LYS A 32 -9.31 22.93 -25.92
CA LYS A 32 -9.14 21.49 -26.17
C LYS A 32 -7.65 21.17 -26.10
N ASP A 33 -7.19 20.59 -25.02
CA ASP A 33 -5.79 20.28 -24.87
C ASP A 33 -5.60 18.93 -24.19
N LEU A 34 -5.27 17.92 -24.97
CA LEU A 34 -4.87 16.59 -24.53
C LEU A 34 -3.35 16.37 -24.56
N LYS A 35 -2.54 17.43 -24.63
CA LYS A 35 -1.08 17.32 -24.79
C LYS A 35 -0.44 16.50 -23.66
N GLU A 36 -0.76 16.81 -22.42
CA GLU A 36 -0.23 16.09 -21.25
C GLU A 36 -0.70 14.64 -21.22
N TRP A 37 -1.99 14.42 -21.52
CA TRP A 37 -2.56 13.07 -21.58
C TRP A 37 -1.90 12.22 -22.68
N ARG A 38 -1.69 12.78 -23.87
CA ARG A 38 -0.95 12.11 -24.96
C ARG A 38 0.50 11.85 -24.59
N GLY A 39 1.15 12.76 -23.86
CA GLY A 39 2.49 12.57 -23.32
C GLY A 39 2.57 11.39 -22.36
N PHE A 40 1.59 11.27 -21.47
CA PHE A 40 1.44 10.13 -20.56
C PHE A 40 1.23 8.82 -21.32
N LEU A 41 0.30 8.79 -22.29
CA LEU A 41 0.06 7.62 -23.15
C LEU A 41 1.29 7.19 -23.92
N SER A 42 2.06 8.14 -24.45
CA SER A 42 3.30 7.86 -25.14
C SER A 42 4.31 7.13 -24.25
N LYS A 43 4.44 7.53 -22.99
CA LYS A 43 5.28 6.84 -22.01
C LYS A 43 4.76 5.44 -21.69
N MET A 44 3.44 5.31 -21.49
CA MET A 44 2.80 4.03 -21.17
C MET A 44 2.94 3.01 -22.31
N ASN A 45 2.79 3.45 -23.56
CA ASN A 45 2.83 2.59 -24.74
C ASN A 45 4.25 2.30 -25.22
N ASN A 46 5.25 3.08 -24.80
CA ASN A 46 6.66 2.93 -25.18
C ASN A 46 7.57 2.85 -23.94
N PRO A 47 7.42 1.82 -23.09
CA PRO A 47 8.25 1.66 -21.91
C PRO A 47 9.69 1.35 -22.30
N LYS A 48 10.67 1.92 -21.57
CA LYS A 48 12.11 1.68 -21.78
C LYS A 48 12.64 0.47 -21.02
N GLY A 49 11.83 -0.13 -20.14
CA GLY A 49 12.21 -1.27 -19.34
C GLY A 49 11.01 -1.91 -18.67
N VAL A 50 11.27 -2.96 -17.91
CA VAL A 50 10.25 -3.71 -17.16
C VAL A 50 10.66 -3.75 -15.70
N VAL A 51 9.70 -3.54 -14.79
CA VAL A 51 9.83 -3.73 -13.33
C VAL A 51 8.87 -4.83 -12.90
N LYS A 52 9.40 -5.87 -12.27
CA LYS A 52 8.64 -7.03 -11.80
C LYS A 52 8.28 -6.85 -10.33
N ILE A 53 7.00 -6.81 -10.03
CA ILE A 53 6.50 -6.62 -8.67
C ILE A 53 5.72 -7.86 -8.22
N ALA A 54 6.14 -8.45 -7.09
CA ALA A 54 5.38 -9.47 -6.40
C ALA A 54 4.31 -8.80 -5.53
N VAL A 55 3.04 -9.10 -5.79
CA VAL A 55 1.94 -8.71 -4.91
C VAL A 55 1.57 -9.91 -4.04
N VAL A 56 1.88 -9.83 -2.75
CA VAL A 56 1.70 -10.96 -1.82
C VAL A 56 0.45 -10.76 -0.97
N GLY A 57 -0.53 -11.61 -1.17
CA GLY A 57 -1.83 -11.50 -0.51
C GLY A 57 -2.52 -12.85 -0.32
N LYS A 58 -3.82 -12.81 -0.06
CA LYS A 58 -4.68 -14.00 0.06
C LYS A 58 -5.69 -14.07 -1.09
N TYR A 59 -6.25 -15.24 -1.32
CA TYR A 59 -7.29 -15.50 -2.34
C TYR A 59 -6.82 -15.43 -3.80
N PHE A 60 -5.55 -15.67 -4.07
CA PHE A 60 -5.05 -15.72 -5.45
C PHE A 60 -5.11 -17.11 -6.08
N ASP A 61 -5.42 -18.15 -5.29
CA ASP A 61 -5.53 -19.56 -5.75
C ASP A 61 -7.00 -20.07 -5.82
N SER A 62 -7.99 -19.19 -5.89
CA SER A 62 -9.39 -19.61 -6.05
C SER A 62 -9.73 -19.97 -7.51
N GLY A 63 -9.01 -20.94 -8.09
CA GLY A 63 -9.15 -21.34 -9.49
C GLY A 63 -8.47 -20.37 -10.46
N ASP A 64 -8.85 -20.43 -11.75
CA ASP A 64 -8.27 -19.63 -12.83
C ASP A 64 -8.60 -18.11 -12.75
N PHE A 65 -9.22 -17.66 -11.67
CA PHE A 65 -9.71 -16.28 -11.54
C PHE A 65 -9.06 -15.55 -10.37
N ILE A 66 -8.19 -14.61 -10.69
CA ILE A 66 -7.72 -13.60 -9.73
C ILE A 66 -8.82 -12.55 -9.63
N LEU A 67 -9.35 -12.31 -8.43
CA LEU A 67 -10.27 -11.21 -8.13
C LEU A 67 -9.51 -9.87 -8.25
N SER A 68 -9.13 -9.51 -9.49
CA SER A 68 -8.42 -8.28 -9.81
C SER A 68 -9.19 -7.04 -9.36
N ASP A 69 -10.52 -7.11 -9.35
CA ASP A 69 -11.39 -5.99 -8.97
C ASP A 69 -11.18 -5.55 -7.52
N ALA A 70 -10.85 -6.47 -6.61
CA ALA A 70 -10.56 -6.13 -5.21
C ALA A 70 -9.32 -5.23 -5.06
N TYR A 71 -8.41 -5.27 -6.02
CA TYR A 71 -7.13 -4.55 -6.00
C TYR A 71 -6.95 -3.60 -7.19
N ILE A 72 -8.04 -3.25 -7.88
CA ILE A 72 -7.98 -2.43 -9.10
C ILE A 72 -7.22 -1.11 -8.87
N SER A 73 -7.43 -0.46 -7.72
CA SER A 73 -6.75 0.79 -7.39
C SER A 73 -5.22 0.60 -7.29
N VAL A 74 -4.78 -0.51 -6.67
CA VAL A 74 -3.34 -0.83 -6.56
C VAL A 74 -2.75 -1.14 -7.93
N ILE A 75 -3.47 -1.93 -8.75
CA ILE A 75 -3.05 -2.29 -10.11
C ILE A 75 -2.87 -1.03 -10.96
N GLU A 76 -3.88 -0.16 -10.97
CA GLU A 76 -3.85 1.05 -11.78
C GLU A 76 -2.81 2.06 -11.26
N ALA A 77 -2.65 2.21 -9.93
CA ALA A 77 -1.61 3.04 -9.36
C ALA A 77 -0.20 2.58 -9.77
N LEU A 78 0.07 1.28 -9.75
CA LEU A 78 1.35 0.73 -10.19
C LEU A 78 1.59 0.91 -11.70
N LYS A 79 0.56 0.72 -12.53
CA LYS A 79 0.63 0.97 -13.98
C LYS A 79 0.93 2.45 -14.28
N ILE A 80 0.19 3.35 -13.64
CA ILE A 80 0.37 4.80 -13.81
C ILE A 80 1.77 5.23 -13.35
N SER A 81 2.20 4.77 -12.18
CA SER A 81 3.54 5.06 -11.65
C SER A 81 4.64 4.55 -12.58
N GLY A 82 4.49 3.33 -13.10
CA GLY A 82 5.41 2.77 -14.08
C GLY A 82 5.49 3.62 -15.35
N ALA A 83 4.34 4.02 -15.90
CA ALA A 83 4.29 4.89 -17.08
C ALA A 83 5.00 6.24 -16.84
N TRP A 84 4.80 6.86 -15.68
CA TRP A 84 5.50 8.10 -15.32
C TRP A 84 7.01 7.91 -15.22
N GLN A 85 7.48 6.76 -14.74
CA GLN A 85 8.91 6.40 -14.69
C GLN A 85 9.45 5.87 -16.03
N GLY A 86 8.60 5.71 -17.05
CA GLY A 86 8.98 5.19 -18.37
C GLY A 86 9.26 3.69 -18.38
N VAL A 87 8.67 2.93 -17.46
CA VAL A 87 8.80 1.48 -17.37
C VAL A 87 7.42 0.81 -17.39
N LYS A 88 7.38 -0.44 -17.83
CA LYS A 88 6.21 -1.32 -17.69
C LYS A 88 6.29 -2.05 -16.35
N THR A 89 5.22 -2.02 -15.56
CA THR A 89 5.10 -2.85 -14.37
C THR A 89 4.49 -4.21 -14.73
N GLU A 90 5.19 -5.29 -14.36
CA GLU A 90 4.69 -6.66 -14.45
C GLU A 90 4.37 -7.15 -13.04
N LEU A 91 3.08 -7.41 -12.79
CA LEU A 91 2.58 -7.83 -11.49
C LEU A 91 2.44 -9.34 -11.44
N THR A 92 3.00 -9.96 -10.42
CA THR A 92 2.80 -11.38 -10.12
C THR A 92 2.11 -11.51 -8.78
N TRP A 93 0.96 -12.17 -8.78
CA TRP A 93 0.16 -12.43 -7.59
C TRP A 93 0.65 -13.69 -6.91
N LEU A 94 1.01 -13.59 -5.63
CA LEU A 94 1.55 -14.69 -4.85
C LEU A 94 0.69 -14.94 -3.62
N ASP A 95 0.21 -16.17 -3.47
CA ASP A 95 -0.54 -16.56 -2.28
C ASP A 95 0.36 -16.64 -1.05
N SER A 96 0.04 -15.80 -0.05
CA SER A 96 0.79 -15.72 1.20
C SER A 96 0.83 -17.03 1.99
N LYS A 97 -0.18 -17.90 1.88
CA LYS A 97 -0.19 -19.22 2.53
C LYS A 97 0.98 -20.09 2.09
N LYS A 98 1.39 -20.01 0.83
CA LYS A 98 2.51 -20.78 0.31
C LYS A 98 3.84 -20.43 1.00
N PHE A 99 3.97 -19.23 1.54
CA PHE A 99 5.14 -18.81 2.30
C PHE A 99 5.10 -19.27 3.76
N GLU A 100 3.96 -19.66 4.29
CA GLU A 100 3.86 -20.24 5.63
C GLU A 100 4.58 -21.60 5.70
N THR A 101 4.38 -22.44 4.70
CA THR A 101 4.84 -23.84 4.67
C THR A 101 6.02 -24.10 3.75
N GLY A 102 6.28 -23.23 2.77
CA GLY A 102 7.23 -23.48 1.67
C GLY A 102 8.71 -23.35 2.04
N GLY A 103 9.05 -22.95 3.26
CA GLY A 103 10.42 -22.85 3.76
C GLY A 103 11.31 -21.86 2.98
N LYS A 104 12.63 -21.89 3.24
CA LYS A 104 13.62 -20.98 2.64
C LYS A 104 13.65 -21.06 1.10
N LYS A 105 13.50 -22.26 0.54
CA LYS A 105 13.53 -22.46 -0.92
C LYS A 105 12.42 -21.66 -1.62
N PHE A 106 11.24 -21.63 -1.01
CA PHE A 106 10.11 -20.87 -1.57
C PHE A 106 10.30 -19.36 -1.39
N LEU A 107 10.79 -18.91 -0.22
CA LEU A 107 11.14 -17.50 0.00
C LEU A 107 12.16 -17.00 -1.02
N ASN A 108 13.17 -17.81 -1.37
CA ASN A 108 14.18 -17.43 -2.34
C ASN A 108 13.62 -17.15 -3.75
N THR A 109 12.40 -17.61 -4.06
CA THR A 109 11.73 -17.26 -5.33
C THR A 109 11.41 -15.77 -5.43
N LEU A 110 11.41 -15.05 -4.31
CA LEU A 110 11.19 -13.60 -4.28
C LEU A 110 12.36 -12.79 -4.85
N SER A 111 13.58 -13.35 -4.89
CA SER A 111 14.77 -12.67 -5.41
C SER A 111 14.69 -12.28 -6.89
N LYS A 112 13.75 -12.85 -7.64
CA LYS A 112 13.53 -12.53 -9.07
C LYS A 112 12.67 -11.28 -9.31
N TYR A 113 12.12 -10.67 -8.23
CA TYR A 113 11.30 -9.47 -8.31
C TYR A 113 12.10 -8.24 -7.90
N ASP A 114 11.81 -7.13 -8.56
CA ASP A 114 12.41 -5.83 -8.29
C ASP A 114 11.77 -5.13 -7.09
N GLY A 115 10.60 -5.58 -6.68
CA GLY A 115 9.89 -5.07 -5.51
C GLY A 115 8.78 -6.00 -5.04
N ILE A 116 8.42 -5.85 -3.78
CA ILE A 116 7.35 -6.63 -3.11
C ILE A 116 6.32 -5.65 -2.57
N LEU A 117 5.04 -5.92 -2.84
CA LEU A 117 3.92 -5.18 -2.30
C LEU A 117 3.03 -6.13 -1.49
N VAL A 118 2.71 -5.74 -0.26
CA VAL A 118 1.69 -6.39 0.56
C VAL A 118 0.49 -5.45 0.67
N PRO A 119 -0.63 -5.76 0.03
CA PRO A 119 -1.80 -4.89 0.00
C PRO A 119 -2.56 -4.91 1.32
N GLY A 120 -3.54 -4.01 1.43
CA GLY A 120 -4.54 -4.03 2.47
C GLY A 120 -5.29 -5.35 2.56
N GLY A 121 -5.81 -5.66 3.73
CA GLY A 121 -6.53 -6.90 4.01
C GLY A 121 -6.98 -6.97 5.45
N PHE A 122 -7.46 -8.14 5.86
CA PHE A 122 -7.93 -8.42 7.21
C PHE A 122 -7.91 -9.92 7.49
N GLY A 123 -8.00 -10.30 8.79
CA GLY A 123 -8.13 -11.69 9.25
C GLY A 123 -6.83 -12.50 9.18
N GLU A 124 -6.89 -13.71 9.68
CA GLU A 124 -5.73 -14.56 10.04
C GLU A 124 -5.04 -15.24 8.86
N THR A 125 -5.74 -15.39 7.74
CA THR A 125 -5.26 -16.23 6.63
C THR A 125 -3.99 -15.69 5.97
N GLY A 126 -2.92 -16.47 5.97
CA GLY A 126 -1.67 -16.16 5.29
C GLY A 126 -0.83 -15.06 5.97
N VAL A 127 -1.09 -14.77 7.23
CA VAL A 127 -0.41 -13.70 7.98
C VAL A 127 1.04 -14.01 8.22
N GLU A 128 1.33 -15.20 8.74
CA GLU A 128 2.72 -15.61 9.00
C GLU A 128 3.53 -15.71 7.70
N GLY A 129 2.88 -16.07 6.60
CA GLY A 129 3.51 -16.03 5.29
C GLY A 129 3.88 -14.62 4.84
N LYS A 130 3.00 -13.64 5.07
CA LYS A 130 3.30 -12.22 4.79
C LYS A 130 4.43 -11.71 5.67
N ILE A 131 4.44 -12.03 6.98
CA ILE A 131 5.50 -11.64 7.91
C ILE A 131 6.85 -12.21 7.44
N LYS A 132 6.92 -13.49 7.03
CA LYS A 132 8.14 -14.09 6.46
C LYS A 132 8.60 -13.39 5.16
N VAL A 133 7.66 -12.99 4.30
CA VAL A 133 7.97 -12.24 3.08
C VAL A 133 8.52 -10.85 3.41
N ILE A 134 7.97 -10.18 4.41
CA ILE A 134 8.44 -8.87 4.88
C ILE A 134 9.85 -8.98 5.46
N GLU A 135 10.10 -9.99 6.30
CA GLU A 135 11.42 -10.28 6.81
C GLU A 135 12.44 -10.56 5.68
N TYR A 136 12.04 -11.38 4.70
CA TYR A 136 12.88 -11.68 3.55
C TYR A 136 13.22 -10.41 2.75
N ALA A 137 12.23 -9.55 2.50
CA ALA A 137 12.44 -8.27 1.83
C ALA A 137 13.41 -7.38 2.59
N ARG A 138 13.25 -7.25 3.92
CA ARG A 138 14.11 -6.45 4.78
C ARG A 138 15.56 -6.98 4.78
N LEU A 139 15.75 -8.27 4.96
CA LEU A 139 17.08 -8.89 5.04
C LEU A 139 17.82 -8.85 3.69
N ASN A 140 17.11 -9.05 2.59
CA ASN A 140 17.68 -9.11 1.24
C ASN A 140 17.65 -7.75 0.51
N LYS A 141 17.26 -6.68 1.19
CA LYS A 141 17.20 -5.31 0.62
C LYS A 141 16.32 -5.19 -0.63
N ILE A 142 15.30 -6.03 -0.74
CA ILE A 142 14.32 -5.94 -1.83
C ILE A 142 13.33 -4.83 -1.50
N PRO A 143 13.09 -3.85 -2.39
CA PRO A 143 12.10 -2.81 -2.21
C PRO A 143 10.76 -3.36 -1.74
N TYR A 144 10.24 -2.83 -0.65
CA TYR A 144 9.00 -3.26 -0.02
C TYR A 144 8.03 -2.10 0.16
N PHE A 145 6.76 -2.33 -0.19
CA PHE A 145 5.68 -1.40 0.07
C PHE A 145 4.49 -2.12 0.72
N GLY A 146 4.15 -1.72 1.94
CA GLY A 146 3.02 -2.23 2.71
C GLY A 146 1.86 -1.25 2.75
N LEU A 147 0.67 -1.66 2.28
CA LEU A 147 -0.53 -0.83 2.33
C LEU A 147 -1.43 -1.29 3.48
N CYS A 148 -1.87 -0.38 4.33
CA CYS A 148 -2.77 -0.62 5.46
C CYS A 148 -2.34 -1.84 6.29
N TYR A 149 -2.92 -3.00 6.04
CA TYR A 149 -2.54 -4.25 6.71
C TYR A 149 -1.07 -4.64 6.46
N GLY A 150 -0.54 -4.35 5.26
CA GLY A 150 0.86 -4.56 4.94
C GLY A 150 1.81 -3.71 5.79
N MET A 151 1.46 -2.45 6.10
CA MET A 151 2.19 -1.64 7.06
C MET A 151 2.12 -2.23 8.47
N GLN A 152 0.92 -2.61 8.92
CA GLN A 152 0.74 -3.19 10.25
C GLN A 152 1.60 -4.44 10.44
N LEU A 153 1.60 -5.34 9.47
CA LEU A 153 2.43 -6.54 9.51
C LEU A 153 3.94 -6.25 9.41
N MET A 154 4.34 -5.15 8.74
CA MET A 154 5.73 -4.69 8.73
C MET A 154 6.15 -4.24 10.13
N VAL A 155 5.30 -3.54 10.85
CA VAL A 155 5.58 -3.14 12.25
C VAL A 155 5.62 -4.35 13.17
N VAL A 156 4.74 -5.34 12.99
CA VAL A 156 4.76 -6.61 13.73
C VAL A 156 6.05 -7.39 13.45
N GLU A 157 6.44 -7.51 12.18
CA GLU A 157 7.71 -8.16 11.79
C GLU A 157 8.90 -7.51 12.49
N TYR A 158 8.96 -6.18 12.45
CA TYR A 158 10.02 -5.41 13.06
C TYR A 158 10.08 -5.60 14.58
N ALA A 159 8.93 -5.61 15.25
CA ALA A 159 8.84 -5.88 16.67
C ALA A 159 9.31 -7.29 17.03
N ARG A 160 8.95 -8.31 16.25
CA ARG A 160 9.39 -9.70 16.49
C ARG A 160 10.89 -9.88 16.27
N ASN A 161 11.40 -9.42 15.16
CA ASN A 161 12.73 -9.80 14.69
C ASN A 161 13.84 -8.80 15.08
N ILE A 162 13.48 -7.55 15.38
CA ILE A 162 14.45 -6.53 15.78
C ILE A 162 14.37 -6.23 17.29
N LEU A 163 13.17 -6.15 17.86
CA LEU A 163 13.01 -5.94 19.31
C LEU A 163 13.02 -7.26 20.11
N GLY A 164 12.93 -8.44 19.45
CA GLY A 164 12.86 -9.72 20.12
C GLY A 164 11.52 -10.02 20.82
N LEU A 165 10.46 -9.28 20.49
CA LEU A 165 9.13 -9.49 21.04
C LEU A 165 8.42 -10.63 20.29
N ALA A 166 8.77 -11.89 20.56
CA ALA A 166 8.29 -13.04 19.80
C ALA A 166 6.76 -13.13 19.69
N GLU A 167 6.03 -12.71 20.72
CA GLU A 167 4.56 -12.72 20.75
C GLU A 167 3.92 -11.45 20.15
N ALA A 168 4.73 -10.54 19.59
CA ALA A 168 4.21 -9.32 18.97
C ALA A 168 3.20 -9.64 17.87
N ASN A 169 2.00 -9.04 17.95
CA ASN A 169 0.91 -9.34 17.04
C ASN A 169 -0.08 -8.19 16.95
N THR A 170 -1.05 -8.32 16.07
CA THR A 170 -2.26 -7.51 16.04
C THR A 170 -3.35 -8.21 16.86
N VAL A 171 -4.10 -7.45 17.65
CA VAL A 171 -5.25 -8.00 18.42
C VAL A 171 -6.38 -8.49 17.52
N GLU A 172 -6.36 -8.14 16.23
CA GLU A 172 -7.28 -8.71 15.24
C GLU A 172 -7.06 -10.22 15.07
N ILE A 173 -5.80 -10.67 15.13
CA ILE A 173 -5.40 -12.06 14.91
C ILE A 173 -5.30 -12.80 16.24
N ASN A 174 -4.61 -12.21 17.20
CA ASN A 174 -4.44 -12.77 18.53
C ASN A 174 -4.89 -11.78 19.60
N PRO A 175 -6.18 -11.80 19.99
CA PRO A 175 -6.69 -10.89 21.02
C PRO A 175 -6.04 -11.07 22.40
N LYS A 176 -5.30 -12.18 22.60
CA LYS A 176 -4.62 -12.52 23.85
C LYS A 176 -3.11 -12.31 23.79
N THR A 177 -2.59 -11.69 22.73
CA THR A 177 -1.15 -11.43 22.63
C THR A 177 -0.66 -10.60 23.81
N THR A 178 0.49 -10.96 24.36
CA THR A 178 1.17 -10.20 25.42
C THR A 178 1.83 -8.93 24.90
N ASN A 179 2.01 -8.82 23.58
CA ASN A 179 2.60 -7.67 22.91
C ASN A 179 1.69 -7.18 21.78
N PRO A 180 0.60 -6.46 22.11
CA PRO A 180 -0.36 -5.93 21.13
C PRO A 180 0.24 -4.71 20.41
N ILE A 181 1.12 -4.97 19.42
CA ILE A 181 1.79 -3.94 18.63
C ILE A 181 0.79 -3.18 17.76
N ILE A 182 -0.21 -3.88 17.27
CA ILE A 182 -1.35 -3.32 16.54
C ILE A 182 -2.60 -3.57 17.39
N ASP A 183 -3.29 -2.48 17.74
CA ASP A 183 -4.45 -2.54 18.64
C ASP A 183 -5.59 -1.65 18.11
N ILE A 184 -6.75 -1.80 18.71
CA ILE A 184 -7.91 -0.92 18.50
C ILE A 184 -7.72 0.33 19.34
N MET A 185 -8.01 1.50 18.76
CA MET A 185 -7.98 2.75 19.51
C MET A 185 -8.98 2.76 20.67
N PRO A 186 -8.64 3.42 21.79
CA PRO A 186 -9.52 3.44 22.99
C PRO A 186 -10.93 3.95 22.71
N ASP A 187 -11.09 4.99 21.92
CA ASP A 187 -12.38 5.54 21.52
C ASP A 187 -13.19 4.58 20.62
N GLN A 188 -12.53 3.73 19.88
CA GLN A 188 -13.16 2.70 19.07
C GLN A 188 -13.52 1.45 19.89
N LYS A 189 -12.78 1.13 20.94
CA LYS A 189 -13.14 0.05 21.88
C LYS A 189 -14.51 0.29 22.51
N GLN A 190 -14.78 1.50 22.97
CA GLN A 190 -16.09 1.87 23.51
C GLN A 190 -17.23 1.71 22.50
N LYS A 191 -17.00 2.08 21.24
CA LYS A 191 -18.00 1.93 20.18
C LYS A 191 -18.28 0.46 19.83
N LEU A 192 -17.28 -0.40 19.93
CA LEU A 192 -17.44 -1.84 19.72
C LEU A 192 -18.24 -2.49 20.85
N GLU A 193 -18.02 -2.10 22.10
CA GLU A 193 -18.75 -2.59 23.27
C GLU A 193 -20.25 -2.33 23.15
N ILE A 194 -20.65 -1.18 22.61
CA ILE A 194 -22.05 -0.84 22.35
C ILE A 194 -22.57 -1.38 20.99
N ARG A 195 -21.84 -2.30 20.34
CA ARG A 195 -22.18 -2.93 19.04
C ARG A 195 -22.39 -1.94 17.89
N ASN A 196 -21.78 -0.78 17.94
CA ASN A 196 -21.81 0.22 16.84
C ASN A 196 -20.69 -0.06 15.85
N PHE A 197 -20.75 -1.17 15.12
CA PHE A 197 -19.70 -1.64 14.22
C PHE A 197 -19.42 -0.66 13.07
N GLY A 198 -20.43 0.05 12.57
CA GLY A 198 -20.27 1.06 11.51
C GLY A 198 -19.46 2.29 11.95
N GLY A 199 -19.55 2.66 13.24
CA GLY A 199 -18.83 3.80 13.82
C GLY A 199 -17.41 3.50 14.30
N SER A 200 -16.97 2.24 14.24
CA SER A 200 -15.64 1.81 14.76
C SER A 200 -14.53 1.81 13.73
N MET A 201 -14.81 2.20 12.49
CA MET A 201 -13.81 2.32 11.45
C MET A 201 -13.38 3.77 11.26
N ARG A 202 -12.09 3.96 11.01
CA ARG A 202 -11.57 5.20 10.48
C ARG A 202 -11.83 5.19 8.97
N LEU A 203 -12.83 5.93 8.53
CA LEU A 203 -13.33 5.91 7.16
C LEU A 203 -13.37 7.33 6.59
N GLY A 204 -12.79 7.53 5.42
CA GLY A 204 -12.75 8.82 4.74
C GLY A 204 -11.37 9.45 4.71
N THR A 205 -11.29 10.72 4.36
CA THR A 205 -10.05 11.48 4.23
C THR A 205 -9.61 12.03 5.57
N TYR A 206 -8.33 11.79 5.92
CA TYR A 206 -7.72 12.31 7.14
C TYR A 206 -6.37 12.93 6.84
N PRO A 207 -6.04 14.05 7.52
CA PRO A 207 -4.75 14.71 7.36
C PRO A 207 -3.63 13.96 8.08
N ALA A 208 -2.43 14.03 7.49
CA ALA A 208 -1.20 13.58 8.13
C ALA A 208 -0.07 14.60 7.96
N VAL A 209 0.84 14.60 8.92
CA VAL A 209 2.07 15.40 8.90
C VAL A 209 3.24 14.49 8.56
N VAL A 210 3.95 14.80 7.49
CA VAL A 210 5.09 14.03 6.98
C VAL A 210 6.40 14.69 7.38
N ALA A 211 7.29 13.91 7.97
CA ALA A 211 8.61 14.35 8.39
C ALA A 211 9.54 14.58 7.17
N LYS A 212 10.28 15.69 7.17
CA LYS A 212 11.29 15.98 6.13
C LYS A 212 12.43 14.96 6.19
N LYS A 213 13.15 14.79 5.08
CA LYS A 213 14.30 13.89 4.91
C LYS A 213 13.92 12.40 5.08
N THR A 214 12.72 12.03 4.67
CA THR A 214 12.18 10.68 4.70
C THR A 214 11.79 10.22 3.31
N ILE A 215 11.62 8.91 3.10
CA ILE A 215 11.14 8.36 1.82
C ILE A 215 9.75 8.91 1.50
N ALA A 216 8.88 8.97 2.50
CA ALA A 216 7.54 9.53 2.36
C ALA A 216 7.59 11.00 1.89
N TYR A 217 8.44 11.83 2.52
CA TYR A 217 8.59 13.22 2.09
C TYR A 217 9.11 13.35 0.65
N ASP A 218 10.05 12.48 0.27
CA ASP A 218 10.57 12.47 -1.10
C ASP A 218 9.50 12.11 -2.13
N ALA A 219 8.51 11.30 -1.75
CA ALA A 219 7.39 10.94 -2.62
C ALA A 219 6.35 12.08 -2.73
N TYR A 220 5.92 12.62 -1.60
CA TYR A 220 4.86 13.65 -1.56
C TYR A 220 5.35 15.06 -1.86
N LYS A 221 6.62 15.39 -1.57
CA LYS A 221 7.18 16.76 -1.63
C LYS A 221 6.39 17.77 -0.78
N SER A 222 5.67 17.28 0.22
CA SER A 222 4.84 18.05 1.13
C SER A 222 4.96 17.52 2.56
N THR A 223 4.88 18.40 3.54
CA THR A 223 4.81 18.04 4.96
C THR A 223 3.36 17.87 5.44
N LYS A 224 2.38 18.16 4.60
CA LYS A 224 0.95 17.96 4.90
C LYS A 224 0.34 17.21 3.74
N ILE A 225 -0.33 16.13 4.05
CA ILE A 225 -1.04 15.28 3.09
C ILE A 225 -2.42 14.96 3.65
N ASP A 226 -3.35 14.68 2.75
CA ASP A 226 -4.69 14.19 3.06
C ASP A 226 -4.89 12.87 2.32
N GLU A 227 -5.09 11.78 3.07
CA GLU A 227 -5.22 10.45 2.49
C GLU A 227 -6.48 9.74 2.95
N ARG A 228 -6.94 8.80 2.11
CA ARG A 228 -8.21 8.11 2.36
C ARG A 228 -7.99 6.82 3.14
N HIS A 229 -8.49 6.79 4.36
CA HIS A 229 -8.39 5.65 5.28
C HIS A 229 -9.61 4.73 5.22
N ARG A 230 -9.35 3.44 5.48
CA ARG A 230 -10.38 2.43 5.71
C ARG A 230 -9.80 1.31 6.59
N HIS A 231 -9.66 1.59 7.88
CA HIS A 231 -9.12 0.60 8.84
C HIS A 231 -9.68 0.83 10.25
N ARG A 232 -9.47 -0.14 11.12
CA ARG A 232 -9.92 -0.14 12.51
C ARG A 232 -8.76 -0.24 13.49
N TYR A 233 -7.70 -0.92 13.08
CA TYR A 233 -6.53 -1.19 13.89
C TYR A 233 -5.41 -0.22 13.55
N GLU A 234 -4.64 0.14 14.58
CA GLU A 234 -3.58 1.15 14.51
C GLU A 234 -2.33 0.65 15.21
N VAL A 235 -1.18 1.24 14.92
CA VAL A 235 0.02 1.03 15.72
C VAL A 235 -0.23 1.50 17.14
N ASN A 236 -0.02 0.61 18.12
CA ASN A 236 -0.22 0.92 19.52
C ASN A 236 0.78 1.96 20.01
N PRO A 237 0.34 3.13 20.51
CA PRO A 237 1.23 4.20 20.93
C PRO A 237 2.24 3.78 22.03
N ALA A 238 1.90 2.80 22.85
CA ALA A 238 2.78 2.29 23.91
C ALA A 238 4.10 1.68 23.38
N TYR A 239 4.15 1.28 22.12
CA TYR A 239 5.33 0.67 21.51
C TYR A 239 6.09 1.60 20.57
N VAL A 240 5.53 2.78 20.24
CA VAL A 240 6.11 3.69 19.25
C VAL A 240 7.54 4.11 19.62
N GLU A 241 7.77 4.56 20.86
CA GLU A 241 9.09 4.98 21.30
C GLU A 241 10.13 3.85 21.22
N MET A 242 9.75 2.63 21.57
CA MET A 242 10.63 1.46 21.54
C MET A 242 10.99 1.10 20.07
N LEU A 243 10.03 1.15 19.15
CA LEU A 243 10.24 0.91 17.74
C LEU A 243 11.13 1.99 17.09
N GLU A 244 10.90 3.26 17.44
CA GLU A 244 11.74 4.38 16.96
C GLU A 244 13.18 4.28 17.48
N LYS A 245 13.38 3.92 18.75
CA LYS A 245 14.73 3.67 19.31
C LYS A 245 15.46 2.53 18.62
N ALA A 246 14.73 1.55 18.11
CA ALA A 246 15.30 0.44 17.34
C ALA A 246 15.55 0.78 15.86
N GLY A 247 15.19 2.00 15.41
CA GLY A 247 15.49 2.49 14.07
C GLY A 247 14.33 2.47 13.06
N LEU A 248 13.12 2.08 13.47
CA LEU A 248 11.93 2.28 12.65
C LEU A 248 11.55 3.76 12.69
N VAL A 249 11.24 4.36 11.56
CA VAL A 249 10.84 5.77 11.47
C VAL A 249 9.35 5.87 11.18
N PHE A 250 8.60 6.49 12.06
CA PHE A 250 7.22 6.89 11.75
C PHE A 250 7.23 8.26 11.08
N SER A 251 7.41 8.22 9.76
CA SER A 251 7.58 9.41 8.92
C SER A 251 6.29 10.17 8.65
N GLY A 252 5.13 9.54 8.81
CA GLY A 252 3.82 10.18 8.76
C GLY A 252 3.07 9.97 10.06
N LYS A 253 2.54 11.04 10.64
CA LYS A 253 1.75 11.00 11.88
C LYS A 253 0.49 11.85 11.72
N SER A 254 -0.58 11.49 12.44
CA SER A 254 -1.75 12.38 12.55
C SER A 254 -1.35 13.75 13.09
N PRO A 255 -2.12 14.83 12.85
CA PRO A 255 -1.75 16.18 13.30
C PRO A 255 -1.49 16.32 14.80
N ASN A 256 -2.13 15.51 15.62
CA ASN A 256 -1.91 15.45 17.08
C ASN A 256 -0.74 14.52 17.47
N GLY A 257 -0.07 13.89 16.51
CA GLY A 257 1.07 13.00 16.73
C GLY A 257 0.77 11.62 17.32
N VAL A 258 -0.51 11.29 17.54
CA VAL A 258 -0.92 10.04 18.23
C VAL A 258 -0.93 8.84 17.31
N LEU A 259 -1.41 9.00 16.08
CA LEU A 259 -1.55 7.90 15.12
C LEU A 259 -0.38 7.86 14.13
N MET A 260 0.09 6.65 13.86
CA MET A 260 1.20 6.41 12.94
C MET A 260 0.65 6.08 11.56
N GLU A 261 0.78 7.03 10.64
CA GLU A 261 0.21 6.96 9.30
C GLU A 261 1.17 6.35 8.26
N ILE A 262 2.47 6.56 8.45
CA ILE A 262 3.51 6.04 7.58
C ILE A 262 4.68 5.56 8.43
N ALA A 263 5.17 4.34 8.16
CA ALA A 263 6.35 3.76 8.76
C ALA A 263 7.37 3.41 7.68
N GLU A 264 8.66 3.67 7.94
CA GLU A 264 9.73 3.37 6.97
C GLU A 264 11.06 3.03 7.65
N LEU A 265 11.94 2.38 6.93
CA LEU A 265 13.36 2.29 7.29
C LEU A 265 14.16 3.37 6.55
N PRO A 266 15.13 4.01 7.22
CA PRO A 266 16.01 4.97 6.57
C PRO A 266 16.72 4.37 5.36
N ARG A 267 16.97 5.16 4.31
CA ARG A 267 17.69 4.70 3.09
C ARG A 267 19.10 4.20 3.37
N SER A 268 19.71 4.62 4.47
CA SER A 268 21.01 4.08 4.95
C SER A 268 20.90 2.65 5.45
N VAL A 269 19.71 2.22 5.86
CA VAL A 269 19.43 0.86 6.36
C VAL A 269 18.82 -0.02 5.27
N HIS A 270 17.88 0.52 4.49
CA HIS A 270 17.20 -0.22 3.43
C HIS A 270 16.90 0.69 2.23
N PRO A 271 17.11 0.25 0.97
CA PRO A 271 16.93 1.11 -0.20
C PRO A 271 15.51 1.68 -0.32
N PHE A 272 14.51 0.87 -0.01
CA PHE A 272 13.10 1.28 0.03
C PHE A 272 12.28 0.28 0.85
N MET A 273 11.96 0.61 2.08
CA MET A 273 11.03 -0.16 2.92
C MET A 273 10.07 0.82 3.58
N LEU A 274 8.84 0.83 3.12
CA LEU A 274 7.83 1.81 3.49
C LEU A 274 6.48 1.13 3.62
N GLY A 275 5.70 1.54 4.61
CA GLY A 275 4.31 1.17 4.78
C GLY A 275 3.44 2.40 5.04
N THR A 276 2.22 2.40 4.51
CA THR A 276 1.21 3.42 4.75
C THR A 276 -0.04 2.80 5.35
N GLN A 277 -0.70 3.52 6.27
CA GLN A 277 -1.93 3.03 6.93
C GLN A 277 -3.17 3.21 6.05
N PHE A 278 -3.07 3.90 4.95
CA PHE A 278 -4.12 4.23 3.98
C PHE A 278 -3.90 3.56 2.63
#